data_d2f6a838df66f912e27dec6518557e77
#
_entry.id   d2f6a838df66f912e27dec6518557e77
#
_cell.length_a   1.000
_cell.length_b   1.000
_cell.length_c   1.000
_cell.angle_alpha   90.00
_cell.angle_beta   90.00
_cell.angle_gamma   90.00
#
_symmetry.space_group_name_H-M   'P 1'
#
loop_
_entity.id
_entity.type
_entity.pdbx_description
1 polymer ?
#
loop_
_entity_poly.entity_id
_entity_poly.type
_entity_poly.pdbx_seq_one_letter_code
_entity_poly.pdbx_strand_id
1 'polypeptide(L)'
;MWKLFFNIAWFFSFLIIIPSWRHRFQNWNLYGYHEKLNDLLNTVPELKNKKMRLTKGGGSLAFVFDEKYVYRVRKRDAEALDVFPRIAREIRITNALRRFCTVKIPKIQIIHGNKYVFYKTDFIPGVILANLSAKTLNAHSDEIAAQLAKFLKKLHAANPVSIADLTDKSKDKHWCHTDLCSNILIDPETFIITGIIDWEWATWCNVSADFTSLYDRRRKMRRTEIPIKTVIKYYE
;
A
#
# COMPACT_ATOMS: atom_id res chain seq x y z
N MET A 1 -15.58 -3.68 -9.62
CA MET A 1 -16.25 -4.76 -8.84
C MET A 1 -16.66 -4.29 -7.43
N TRP A 2 -15.76 -3.89 -6.51
CA TRP A 2 -16.09 -3.52 -5.13
C TRP A 2 -17.11 -2.38 -4.98
N LYS A 3 -17.04 -1.31 -5.80
CA LYS A 3 -18.01 -0.20 -5.78
C LYS A 3 -19.45 -0.68 -6.01
N LEU A 4 -19.66 -1.54 -7.00
CA LEU A 4 -20.99 -2.11 -7.28
C LEU A 4 -21.49 -2.97 -6.12
N PHE A 5 -20.62 -3.85 -5.59
CA PHE A 5 -20.94 -4.67 -4.42
C PHE A 5 -21.34 -3.81 -3.22
N PHE A 6 -20.58 -2.76 -2.87
CA PHE A 6 -20.90 -1.91 -1.73
C PHE A 6 -22.22 -1.13 -1.94
N ASN A 7 -22.50 -0.66 -3.16
CA ASN A 7 -23.74 0.03 -3.46
C ASN A 7 -24.95 -0.91 -3.34
N ILE A 8 -24.87 -2.12 -3.89
CA ILE A 8 -25.91 -3.14 -3.79
C ILE A 8 -26.14 -3.53 -2.32
N ALA A 9 -25.08 -3.86 -1.60
CA ALA A 9 -25.19 -4.25 -0.20
C ALA A 9 -25.72 -3.11 0.70
N TRP A 10 -25.34 -1.85 0.40
CA TRP A 10 -25.92 -0.67 1.05
C TRP A 10 -27.41 -0.58 0.81
N PHE A 11 -27.87 -0.69 -0.43
CA PHE A 11 -29.29 -0.67 -0.75
C PHE A 11 -30.07 -1.74 0.01
N PHE A 12 -29.59 -2.99 -0.01
CA PHE A 12 -30.25 -4.08 0.73
C PHE A 12 -30.14 -3.94 2.25
N SER A 13 -29.21 -3.16 2.78
CA SER A 13 -29.12 -2.95 4.23
C SER A 13 -30.35 -2.26 4.80
N PHE A 14 -31.14 -1.53 3.99
CA PHE A 14 -32.39 -0.90 4.41
C PHE A 14 -33.52 -1.90 4.67
N LEU A 15 -33.38 -3.16 4.23
CA LEU A 15 -34.28 -4.25 4.63
C LEU A 15 -34.09 -4.68 6.09
N ILE A 16 -32.99 -4.27 6.72
CA ILE A 16 -32.76 -4.47 8.16
C ILE A 16 -33.63 -3.43 8.90
N ILE A 17 -34.76 -3.87 9.43
CA ILE A 17 -35.77 -3.02 10.08
C ILE A 17 -35.21 -2.33 11.34
N ILE A 18 -34.37 -3.02 12.12
CA ILE A 18 -33.82 -2.51 13.37
C ILE A 18 -32.66 -1.53 13.06
N PRO A 19 -32.80 -0.21 13.38
CA PRO A 19 -31.80 0.79 13.01
C PRO A 19 -30.39 0.53 13.54
N SER A 20 -30.25 0.04 14.76
CA SER A 20 -28.94 -0.29 15.36
C SER A 20 -28.25 -1.44 14.65
N TRP A 21 -28.98 -2.45 14.21
CA TRP A 21 -28.45 -3.57 13.42
C TRP A 21 -28.06 -3.14 12.01
N ARG A 22 -28.86 -2.28 11.39
CA ARG A 22 -28.55 -1.67 10.08
C ARG A 22 -27.25 -0.88 10.17
N HIS A 23 -27.13 0.01 11.15
CA HIS A 23 -25.93 0.81 11.38
C HIS A 23 -24.70 -0.10 11.63
N ARG A 24 -24.84 -1.13 12.47
CA ARG A 24 -23.79 -2.11 12.72
C ARG A 24 -23.38 -2.84 11.43
N PHE A 25 -24.33 -3.26 10.59
CA PHE A 25 -24.04 -3.90 9.31
C PHE A 25 -23.27 -2.96 8.38
N GLN A 26 -23.71 -1.71 8.22
CA GLN A 26 -23.10 -0.73 7.35
C GLN A 26 -21.67 -0.38 7.79
N ASN A 27 -21.44 -0.22 9.07
CA ASN A 27 -20.09 0.10 9.58
C ASN A 27 -19.17 -1.11 9.63
N TRP A 28 -19.70 -2.29 9.97
CA TRP A 28 -18.86 -3.49 10.12
C TRP A 28 -18.58 -4.19 8.80
N ASN A 29 -19.61 -4.42 7.97
CA ASN A 29 -19.47 -5.16 6.71
C ASN A 29 -19.13 -4.26 5.52
N LEU A 30 -19.62 -3.02 5.51
CA LEU A 30 -19.34 -2.05 4.47
C LEU A 30 -18.31 -1.01 4.86
N TYR A 31 -17.70 -1.12 6.05
CA TYR A 31 -16.63 -0.26 6.56
C TYR A 31 -16.97 1.24 6.51
N GLY A 32 -18.25 1.61 6.63
CA GLY A 32 -18.68 3.01 6.50
C GLY A 32 -18.39 3.63 5.13
N TYR A 33 -18.36 2.82 4.07
CA TYR A 33 -17.96 3.25 2.71
C TYR A 33 -18.65 4.53 2.24
N HIS A 34 -19.99 4.60 2.34
CA HIS A 34 -20.75 5.76 1.86
C HIS A 34 -20.46 7.01 2.68
N GLU A 35 -20.37 6.88 4.00
CA GLU A 35 -20.08 7.99 4.88
C GLU A 35 -18.65 8.53 4.65
N LYS A 36 -17.68 7.65 4.54
CA LYS A 36 -16.28 8.01 4.23
C LYS A 36 -16.14 8.65 2.85
N LEU A 37 -16.84 8.13 1.84
CA LEU A 37 -16.83 8.74 0.51
C LEU A 37 -17.47 10.13 0.53
N ASN A 38 -18.61 10.28 1.20
CA ASN A 38 -19.28 11.58 1.31
C ASN A 38 -18.43 12.60 2.04
N ASP A 39 -17.78 12.22 3.15
CA ASP A 39 -16.87 13.10 3.86
C ASP A 39 -15.69 13.54 2.98
N LEU A 40 -15.09 12.60 2.22
CA LEU A 40 -14.04 12.92 1.25
C LEU A 40 -14.53 13.90 0.18
N LEU A 41 -15.71 13.66 -0.43
CA LEU A 41 -16.23 14.51 -1.49
C LEU A 41 -16.68 15.89 -1.01
N ASN A 42 -17.02 16.03 0.27
CA ASN A 42 -17.31 17.33 0.88
C ASN A 42 -16.03 18.10 1.22
N THR A 43 -14.97 17.38 1.59
CA THR A 43 -13.66 17.96 1.91
C THR A 43 -12.86 18.35 0.66
N VAL A 44 -13.03 17.59 -0.42
CA VAL A 44 -12.33 17.77 -1.69
C VAL A 44 -13.37 17.79 -2.83
N PRO A 45 -14.12 18.91 -3.00
CA PRO A 45 -15.29 18.97 -3.89
C PRO A 45 -14.97 18.71 -5.35
N GLU A 46 -13.76 19.01 -5.80
CA GLU A 46 -13.30 18.75 -7.17
C GLU A 46 -13.31 17.27 -7.57
N LEU A 47 -13.41 16.36 -6.59
CA LEU A 47 -13.51 14.92 -6.85
C LEU A 47 -14.90 14.46 -7.26
N LYS A 48 -15.97 15.28 -7.06
CA LYS A 48 -17.36 14.89 -7.33
C LYS A 48 -17.59 14.48 -8.78
N ASN A 49 -16.91 15.14 -9.71
CA ASN A 49 -17.05 14.91 -11.15
C ASN A 49 -15.95 13.99 -11.73
N LYS A 50 -15.16 13.34 -10.87
CA LYS A 50 -14.07 12.48 -11.28
C LYS A 50 -14.49 11.02 -11.37
N LYS A 51 -13.90 10.29 -12.34
CA LYS A 51 -14.08 8.84 -12.43
C LYS A 51 -13.45 8.19 -11.21
N MET A 52 -14.26 7.48 -10.42
CA MET A 52 -13.80 6.85 -9.19
C MET A 52 -13.83 5.33 -9.27
N ARG A 53 -12.76 4.70 -8.84
CA ARG A 53 -12.63 3.25 -8.63
C ARG A 53 -12.31 2.98 -7.15
N LEU A 54 -13.01 2.03 -6.56
CA LEU A 54 -12.75 1.57 -5.20
C LEU A 54 -11.84 0.34 -5.22
N THR A 55 -10.78 0.38 -4.43
CA THR A 55 -9.98 -0.80 -4.10
C THR A 55 -10.02 -1.06 -2.60
N LYS A 56 -9.74 -2.29 -2.20
CA LYS A 56 -9.82 -2.73 -0.82
C LYS A 56 -8.51 -3.41 -0.44
N GLY A 57 -7.72 -2.75 0.39
CA GLY A 57 -6.53 -3.33 1.04
C GLY A 57 -6.90 -4.10 2.32
N GLY A 58 -5.91 -4.59 3.05
CA GLY A 58 -6.08 -5.26 4.34
C GLY A 58 -6.82 -4.39 5.36
N GLY A 59 -6.23 -3.28 5.76
CA GLY A 59 -6.74 -2.36 6.79
C GLY A 59 -7.45 -1.11 6.26
N SER A 60 -7.43 -0.81 4.94
CA SER A 60 -7.93 0.45 4.40
C SER A 60 -8.87 0.27 3.21
N LEU A 61 -9.77 1.24 3.01
CA LEU A 61 -10.42 1.50 1.72
C LEU A 61 -9.55 2.47 0.94
N ALA A 62 -9.45 2.29 -0.37
CA ALA A 62 -8.73 3.19 -1.25
C ALA A 62 -9.62 3.64 -2.41
N PHE A 63 -9.87 4.93 -2.48
CA PHE A 63 -10.61 5.61 -3.54
C PHE A 63 -9.59 6.12 -4.57
N VAL A 64 -9.61 5.56 -5.78
CA VAL A 64 -8.74 5.98 -6.88
C VAL A 64 -9.54 6.88 -7.79
N PHE A 65 -9.06 8.11 -8.01
CA PHE A 65 -9.71 9.11 -8.86
C PHE A 65 -8.88 9.38 -10.11
N ASP A 66 -9.51 9.23 -11.28
CA ASP A 66 -8.96 9.46 -12.64
C ASP A 66 -7.61 8.74 -12.89
N GLU A 67 -7.32 7.68 -12.11
CA GLU A 67 -6.01 7.00 -12.11
C GLU A 67 -4.84 7.98 -11.88
N LYS A 68 -5.12 9.07 -11.16
CA LYS A 68 -4.15 10.12 -10.84
C LYS A 68 -3.85 10.19 -9.35
N TYR A 69 -4.86 10.02 -8.52
CA TYR A 69 -4.73 10.09 -7.06
C TYR A 69 -5.42 8.93 -6.38
N VAL A 70 -4.84 8.52 -5.25
CA VAL A 70 -5.40 7.51 -4.34
C VAL A 70 -5.65 8.16 -2.99
N TYR A 71 -6.87 8.06 -2.49
CA TYR A 71 -7.23 8.48 -1.14
C TYR A 71 -7.52 7.24 -0.31
N ARG A 72 -6.66 6.95 0.66
CA ARG A 72 -6.84 5.83 1.59
C ARG A 72 -7.49 6.32 2.87
N VAL A 73 -8.37 5.52 3.45
CA VAL A 73 -8.98 5.75 4.76
C VAL A 73 -9.07 4.41 5.49
N ARG A 74 -8.85 4.39 6.81
CA ARG A 74 -8.97 3.17 7.61
C ARG A 74 -10.40 2.62 7.57
N LYS A 75 -10.52 1.28 7.56
CA LYS A 75 -11.83 0.59 7.57
C LYS A 75 -12.54 0.75 8.90
N ARG A 76 -11.81 0.70 10.01
CA ARG A 76 -12.32 0.79 11.38
C ARG A 76 -11.77 2.01 12.09
N ASP A 77 -12.65 2.73 12.76
CA ASP A 77 -12.33 4.02 13.38
C ASP A 77 -11.61 3.87 14.73
N ALA A 78 -11.78 2.73 15.43
CA ALA A 78 -11.09 2.44 16.70
C ALA A 78 -9.56 2.36 16.57
N GLU A 79 -9.05 2.23 15.34
CA GLU A 79 -7.62 2.21 15.06
C GLU A 79 -7.06 3.64 14.83
N ALA A 80 -7.90 4.70 14.92
CA ALA A 80 -7.49 6.05 14.56
C ALA A 80 -6.48 6.67 15.53
N LEU A 81 -6.56 6.37 16.81
CA LEU A 81 -5.68 6.97 17.83
C LEU A 81 -4.22 6.51 17.69
N ASP A 82 -3.98 5.23 17.29
CA ASP A 82 -2.63 4.70 17.07
C ASP A 82 -2.10 4.96 15.65
N VAL A 83 -2.92 5.47 14.76
CA VAL A 83 -2.63 5.59 13.34
C VAL A 83 -1.81 6.82 13.02
N PHE A 84 -2.04 7.95 13.71
CA PHE A 84 -1.33 9.19 13.45
C PHE A 84 0.20 9.08 13.61
N PRO A 85 0.75 8.50 14.69
CA PRO A 85 2.19 8.33 14.82
C PRO A 85 2.79 7.46 13.74
N ARG A 86 2.11 6.39 13.34
CA ARG A 86 2.58 5.49 12.29
C ARG A 86 2.63 6.19 10.93
N ILE A 87 1.61 6.96 10.60
CA ILE A 87 1.56 7.67 9.32
C ILE A 87 2.52 8.84 9.27
N ALA A 88 2.63 9.60 10.36
CA ALA A 88 3.66 10.64 10.45
C ALA A 88 5.05 10.04 10.23
N ARG A 89 5.30 8.86 10.79
CA ARG A 89 6.53 8.10 10.58
C ARG A 89 6.66 7.62 9.12
N GLU A 90 5.62 7.06 8.53
CA GLU A 90 5.61 6.63 7.11
C GLU A 90 5.92 7.82 6.18
N ILE A 91 5.30 8.99 6.42
CA ILE A 91 5.57 10.22 5.66
C ILE A 91 7.04 10.65 5.76
N ARG A 92 7.61 10.66 6.97
CA ARG A 92 9.02 11.00 7.18
C ARG A 92 9.94 10.05 6.43
N ILE A 93 9.70 8.74 6.55
CA ILE A 93 10.49 7.69 5.91
C ILE A 93 10.41 7.78 4.38
N THR A 94 9.20 7.84 3.82
CA THR A 94 9.01 7.91 2.37
C THR A 94 9.60 9.18 1.78
N ASN A 95 9.44 10.34 2.42
CA ASN A 95 10.03 11.59 1.95
C ASN A 95 11.57 11.57 1.98
N ALA A 96 12.16 10.91 2.99
CA ALA A 96 13.60 10.79 3.11
C ALA A 96 14.21 9.79 2.12
N LEU A 97 13.55 8.63 1.93
CA LEU A 97 14.09 7.52 1.14
C LEU A 97 13.85 7.62 -0.36
N ARG A 98 12.80 8.34 -0.81
CA ARG A 98 12.39 8.37 -2.22
C ARG A 98 13.49 8.78 -3.20
N ARG A 99 14.42 9.66 -2.80
CA ARG A 99 15.54 10.11 -3.63
C ARG A 99 16.64 9.04 -3.81
N PHE A 100 16.67 8.03 -2.96
CA PHE A 100 17.63 6.93 -3.02
C PHE A 100 17.09 5.74 -3.82
N CYS A 101 15.77 5.65 -4.02
CA CYS A 101 15.13 4.50 -4.64
C CYS A 101 15.11 4.62 -6.17
N THR A 102 15.24 3.48 -6.84
CA THR A 102 15.22 3.38 -8.31
C THR A 102 13.81 3.29 -8.90
N VAL A 103 12.81 3.13 -8.03
CA VAL A 103 11.38 2.98 -8.39
C VAL A 103 10.56 4.06 -7.69
N LYS A 104 9.34 4.30 -8.17
CA LYS A 104 8.45 5.30 -7.54
C LYS A 104 8.04 4.87 -6.14
N ILE A 105 8.15 5.81 -5.20
CA ILE A 105 7.60 5.72 -3.84
C ILE A 105 6.51 6.79 -3.72
N PRO A 106 5.29 6.46 -3.21
CA PRO A 106 4.21 7.40 -3.08
C PRO A 106 4.60 8.61 -2.21
N LYS A 107 4.19 9.81 -2.63
CA LYS A 107 4.20 10.99 -1.76
C LYS A 107 2.89 11.02 -0.99
N ILE A 108 2.97 10.93 0.34
CA ILE A 108 1.79 10.90 1.19
C ILE A 108 1.48 12.32 1.66
N GLN A 109 0.20 12.70 1.56
CA GLN A 109 -0.37 13.93 2.13
C GLN A 109 -1.55 13.55 3.01
N ILE A 110 -1.65 14.18 4.18
CA ILE A 110 -2.80 14.02 5.06
C ILE A 110 -3.87 15.01 4.63
N ILE A 111 -5.11 14.53 4.51
CA ILE A 111 -6.31 15.32 4.24
C ILE A 111 -7.25 15.11 5.41
N HIS A 112 -7.53 16.17 6.15
CA HIS A 112 -8.48 16.16 7.26
C HIS A 112 -9.88 16.40 6.71
N GLY A 113 -10.73 15.38 6.75
CA GLY A 113 -12.16 15.50 6.55
C GLY A 113 -12.87 15.96 7.82
N ASN A 114 -14.20 16.10 7.76
CA ASN A 114 -14.99 16.48 8.93
C ASN A 114 -15.03 15.36 10.00
N LYS A 115 -15.02 14.11 9.55
CA LYS A 115 -15.09 12.93 10.42
C LYS A 115 -13.90 12.00 10.29
N TYR A 116 -13.29 11.93 9.12
CA TYR A 116 -12.25 10.97 8.79
C TYR A 116 -10.96 11.64 8.35
N VAL A 117 -9.87 10.95 8.53
CA VAL A 117 -8.55 11.36 8.01
C VAL A 117 -8.22 10.49 6.80
N PHE A 118 -7.89 11.14 5.70
CA PHE A 118 -7.53 10.50 4.45
C PHE A 118 -6.04 10.69 4.16
N TYR A 119 -5.46 9.70 3.48
CA TYR A 119 -4.08 9.71 3.00
C TYR A 119 -4.09 9.78 1.49
N LYS A 120 -3.81 10.95 0.97
CA LYS A 120 -3.69 11.18 -0.47
C LYS A 120 -2.30 10.78 -0.93
N THR A 121 -2.23 9.97 -1.99
CA THR A 121 -0.99 9.67 -2.71
C THR A 121 -1.21 9.83 -4.21
N ASP A 122 -0.10 10.01 -4.96
CA ASP A 122 -0.14 9.84 -6.39
C ASP A 122 -0.48 8.38 -6.75
N PHE A 123 -1.24 8.19 -7.82
CA PHE A 123 -1.46 6.86 -8.36
C PHE A 123 -0.21 6.38 -9.09
N ILE A 124 0.25 5.19 -8.75
CA ILE A 124 1.33 4.51 -9.46
C ILE A 124 0.68 3.43 -10.33
N PRO A 125 0.80 3.50 -11.67
CA PRO A 125 0.21 2.50 -12.56
C PRO A 125 0.91 1.14 -12.40
N GLY A 126 0.17 0.08 -12.71
CA GLY A 126 0.65 -1.29 -12.64
C GLY A 126 -0.30 -2.22 -11.88
N VAL A 127 0.08 -3.48 -11.84
CA VAL A 127 -0.59 -4.52 -11.06
C VAL A 127 0.32 -4.98 -9.92
N ILE A 128 -0.26 -5.52 -8.86
CA ILE A 128 0.54 -6.11 -7.79
C ILE A 128 1.30 -7.31 -8.36
N LEU A 129 2.61 -7.34 -8.19
CA LEU A 129 3.49 -8.39 -8.70
C LEU A 129 3.00 -9.79 -8.30
N ALA A 130 2.58 -9.97 -7.05
CA ALA A 130 2.03 -11.23 -6.55
C ALA A 130 0.69 -11.66 -7.21
N ASN A 131 0.07 -10.83 -8.04
CA ASN A 131 -1.12 -11.16 -8.81
C ASN A 131 -0.82 -11.68 -10.22
N LEU A 132 0.43 -11.62 -10.67
CA LEU A 132 0.84 -12.25 -11.94
C LEU A 132 0.74 -13.78 -11.84
N SER A 133 0.56 -14.44 -12.98
CA SER A 133 0.56 -15.88 -13.03
C SER A 133 1.95 -16.45 -12.73
N ALA A 134 2.02 -17.65 -12.13
CA ALA A 134 3.29 -18.33 -11.91
C ALA A 134 4.08 -18.53 -13.22
N LYS A 135 3.37 -18.81 -14.33
CA LYS A 135 3.97 -18.96 -15.67
C LYS A 135 4.67 -17.66 -16.09
N THR A 136 3.98 -16.51 -15.92
CA THR A 136 4.53 -15.18 -16.26
C THR A 136 5.73 -14.86 -15.39
N LEU A 137 5.61 -15.05 -14.06
CA LEU A 137 6.70 -14.78 -13.12
C LEU A 137 7.94 -15.62 -13.41
N ASN A 138 7.77 -16.91 -13.72
CA ASN A 138 8.89 -17.78 -14.06
C ASN A 138 9.57 -17.35 -15.37
N ALA A 139 8.79 -16.92 -16.37
CA ALA A 139 9.34 -16.48 -17.66
C ALA A 139 10.18 -15.19 -17.55
N HIS A 140 9.88 -14.31 -16.58
CA HIS A 140 10.53 -13.01 -16.39
C HIS A 140 11.26 -12.89 -15.04
N SER A 141 11.55 -14.04 -14.39
CA SER A 141 12.10 -14.07 -13.03
C SER A 141 13.44 -13.35 -12.90
N ASP A 142 14.34 -13.53 -13.85
CA ASP A 142 15.68 -12.92 -13.81
C ASP A 142 15.60 -11.41 -13.98
N GLU A 143 14.80 -10.93 -14.92
CA GLU A 143 14.59 -9.51 -15.18
C GLU A 143 13.98 -8.80 -13.96
N ILE A 144 12.92 -9.37 -13.40
CA ILE A 144 12.26 -8.82 -12.21
C ILE A 144 13.19 -8.88 -11.00
N ALA A 145 13.93 -9.98 -10.81
CA ALA A 145 14.86 -10.14 -9.70
C ALA A 145 16.01 -9.13 -9.77
N ALA A 146 16.54 -8.86 -10.96
CA ALA A 146 17.59 -7.86 -11.16
C ALA A 146 17.09 -6.44 -10.80
N GLN A 147 15.86 -6.09 -11.18
CA GLN A 147 15.25 -4.79 -10.81
C GLN A 147 15.05 -4.69 -9.30
N LEU A 148 14.55 -5.75 -8.64
CA LEU A 148 14.39 -5.79 -7.18
C LEU A 148 15.72 -5.69 -6.47
N ALA A 149 16.72 -6.41 -6.89
CA ALA A 149 18.06 -6.37 -6.32
C ALA A 149 18.66 -4.96 -6.41
N LYS A 150 18.54 -4.30 -7.57
CA LYS A 150 18.97 -2.92 -7.77
C LYS A 150 18.26 -1.95 -6.82
N PHE A 151 16.93 -2.12 -6.64
CA PHE A 151 16.17 -1.32 -5.69
C PHE A 151 16.65 -1.56 -4.26
N LEU A 152 16.77 -2.81 -3.83
CA LEU A 152 17.20 -3.19 -2.48
C LEU A 152 18.62 -2.70 -2.18
N LYS A 153 19.57 -2.83 -3.11
CA LYS A 153 20.93 -2.27 -2.95
C LYS A 153 20.88 -0.77 -2.64
N LYS A 154 20.05 -0.02 -3.34
CA LYS A 154 19.92 1.43 -3.14
C LYS A 154 19.22 1.77 -1.83
N LEU A 155 18.16 1.05 -1.49
CA LEU A 155 17.43 1.22 -0.23
C LEU A 155 18.35 0.92 0.97
N HIS A 156 19.04 -0.20 0.96
CA HIS A 156 19.91 -0.63 2.06
C HIS A 156 21.16 0.25 2.21
N ALA A 157 21.64 0.86 1.13
CA ALA A 157 22.75 1.83 1.18
C ALA A 157 22.29 3.24 1.58
N ALA A 158 20.97 3.49 1.68
CA ALA A 158 20.46 4.82 2.01
C ALA A 158 20.72 5.19 3.47
N ASN A 159 21.27 6.39 3.68
CA ASN A 159 21.50 6.93 5.03
C ASN A 159 21.05 8.41 5.09
N PRO A 160 19.73 8.68 5.05
CA PRO A 160 19.20 10.04 5.07
C PRO A 160 19.28 10.65 6.47
N VAL A 161 19.97 11.78 6.58
CA VAL A 161 20.14 12.52 7.85
C VAL A 161 18.80 12.94 8.47
N SER A 162 17.80 13.25 7.63
CA SER A 162 16.47 13.71 8.08
C SER A 162 15.67 12.72 8.91
N ILE A 163 16.07 11.44 8.94
CA ILE A 163 15.45 10.38 9.73
C ILE A 163 16.50 9.58 10.54
N ALA A 164 17.66 10.19 10.83
CA ALA A 164 18.72 9.55 11.63
C ALA A 164 18.25 9.22 13.07
N ASP A 165 17.28 9.98 13.59
CA ASP A 165 16.64 9.72 14.90
C ASP A 165 15.76 8.44 14.91
N LEU A 166 15.43 7.88 13.76
CA LEU A 166 14.70 6.62 13.63
C LEU A 166 15.63 5.42 13.48
N THR A 167 16.95 5.63 13.54
CA THR A 167 17.97 4.58 13.40
C THR A 167 18.71 4.37 14.72
N ASP A 168 19.26 3.18 14.90
CA ASP A 168 20.30 2.94 15.90
C ASP A 168 21.69 2.97 15.24
N LYS A 169 22.74 2.96 16.05
CA LYS A 169 24.14 2.95 15.57
C LYS A 169 24.67 1.56 15.18
N SER A 170 23.82 0.57 15.06
CA SER A 170 24.19 -0.79 14.68
C SER A 170 24.68 -0.84 13.23
N LYS A 171 25.86 -1.40 12.99
CA LYS A 171 26.49 -1.49 11.67
C LYS A 171 25.79 -2.49 10.73
N ASP A 172 25.04 -3.46 11.29
CA ASP A 172 24.43 -4.55 10.50
C ASP A 172 22.97 -4.27 10.14
N LYS A 173 22.52 -3.02 10.34
CA LYS A 173 21.16 -2.61 10.04
C LYS A 173 21.11 -1.59 8.92
N HIS A 174 20.00 -1.62 8.21
CA HIS A 174 19.73 -0.83 7.01
C HIS A 174 18.27 -0.43 6.97
N TRP A 175 17.91 0.53 6.15
CA TRP A 175 16.51 0.80 5.86
C TRP A 175 15.91 -0.34 5.05
N CYS A 176 14.89 -0.96 5.59
CA CYS A 176 14.15 -2.06 4.97
C CYS A 176 12.67 -1.70 4.85
N HIS A 177 12.01 -2.21 3.83
CA HIS A 177 10.56 -2.07 3.64
C HIS A 177 9.77 -3.03 4.54
N THR A 178 10.24 -4.26 4.68
CA THR A 178 9.75 -5.36 5.52
C THR A 178 8.38 -5.96 5.16
N ASP A 179 7.68 -5.45 4.11
CA ASP A 179 6.41 -6.00 3.62
C ASP A 179 6.29 -5.89 2.08
N LEU A 180 7.25 -6.47 1.35
CA LEU A 180 7.35 -6.30 -0.10
C LEU A 180 6.33 -7.13 -0.90
N CYS A 181 6.01 -8.35 -0.50
CA CYS A 181 5.29 -9.35 -1.30
C CYS A 181 4.02 -8.83 -1.99
N SER A 182 3.20 -8.02 -1.30
CA SER A 182 1.94 -7.49 -1.81
C SER A 182 1.98 -6.03 -2.19
N ASN A 183 3.17 -5.43 -2.17
CA ASN A 183 3.34 -3.98 -2.27
C ASN A 183 4.25 -3.56 -3.44
N ILE A 184 4.69 -4.49 -4.26
CA ILE A 184 5.42 -4.23 -5.50
C ILE A 184 4.42 -4.07 -6.64
N LEU A 185 4.47 -2.93 -7.32
CA LEU A 185 3.72 -2.67 -8.54
C LEU A 185 4.60 -2.89 -9.76
N ILE A 186 4.05 -3.58 -10.76
CA ILE A 186 4.73 -3.91 -12.01
C ILE A 186 3.82 -3.63 -13.19
N ASP A 187 4.37 -3.14 -14.27
CA ASP A 187 3.70 -3.06 -15.56
C ASP A 187 3.59 -4.50 -16.13
N PRO A 188 2.37 -5.00 -16.41
CA PRO A 188 2.19 -6.37 -16.86
C PRO A 188 2.60 -6.64 -18.30
N GLU A 189 2.88 -5.59 -19.10
CA GLU A 189 3.29 -5.72 -20.50
C GLU A 189 4.81 -5.63 -20.65
N THR A 190 5.45 -4.72 -19.90
CA THR A 190 6.89 -4.47 -19.99
C THR A 190 7.70 -5.15 -18.89
N PHE A 191 7.06 -5.69 -17.86
CA PHE A 191 7.67 -6.27 -16.66
C PHE A 191 8.63 -5.33 -15.92
N ILE A 192 8.41 -4.02 -16.08
CA ILE A 192 9.14 -2.98 -15.34
C ILE A 192 8.45 -2.73 -14.00
N ILE A 193 9.20 -2.74 -12.90
CA ILE A 193 8.69 -2.37 -11.59
C ILE A 193 8.41 -0.88 -11.59
N THR A 194 7.14 -0.51 -11.51
CA THR A 194 6.67 0.87 -11.57
C THR A 194 6.74 1.58 -10.23
N GLY A 195 6.61 0.84 -9.13
CA GLY A 195 6.72 1.42 -7.80
C GLY A 195 6.56 0.42 -6.66
N ILE A 196 6.83 0.91 -5.45
CA ILE A 196 6.65 0.15 -4.20
C ILE A 196 5.83 1.01 -3.24
N ILE A 197 4.75 0.42 -2.72
CA ILE A 197 3.73 1.10 -1.90
C ILE A 197 3.68 0.51 -0.50
N ASP A 198 2.96 1.20 0.42
CA ASP A 198 2.67 0.74 1.79
C ASP A 198 3.93 0.59 2.67
N TRP A 199 4.54 1.73 2.99
CA TRP A 199 5.78 1.85 3.75
C TRP A 199 5.55 1.94 5.27
N GLU A 200 4.36 1.63 5.79
CA GLU A 200 4.04 1.79 7.21
C GLU A 200 4.91 0.92 8.13
N TRP A 201 5.40 -0.22 7.60
CA TRP A 201 6.28 -1.14 8.32
C TRP A 201 7.77 -0.91 8.07
N ALA A 202 8.13 0.05 7.20
CA ALA A 202 9.53 0.31 6.92
C ALA A 202 10.30 0.68 8.19
N THR A 203 11.47 0.08 8.36
CA THR A 203 12.24 0.21 9.60
C THR A 203 13.74 -0.01 9.38
N TRP A 204 14.52 0.38 10.38
CA TRP A 204 15.95 0.15 10.44
C TRP A 204 16.22 -1.25 11.02
N CYS A 205 16.60 -2.21 10.17
CA CYS A 205 16.79 -3.60 10.56
C CYS A 205 17.78 -4.35 9.65
N ASN A 206 17.96 -5.64 9.91
CA ASN A 206 18.80 -6.48 9.06
C ASN A 206 18.16 -6.67 7.68
N VAL A 207 18.95 -6.63 6.61
CA VAL A 207 18.50 -6.76 5.20
C VAL A 207 17.73 -8.04 4.93
N SER A 208 17.95 -9.10 5.72
CA SER A 208 17.21 -10.36 5.59
C SER A 208 15.68 -10.19 5.76
N ALA A 209 15.24 -9.10 6.43
CA ALA A 209 13.83 -8.79 6.59
C ALA A 209 13.15 -8.53 5.24
N ASP A 210 13.81 -7.81 4.31
CA ASP A 210 13.27 -7.55 2.99
C ASP A 210 13.24 -8.82 2.13
N PHE A 211 14.30 -9.63 2.16
CA PHE A 211 14.29 -10.92 1.45
C PHE A 211 13.21 -11.86 1.97
N THR A 212 13.02 -11.92 3.31
CA THR A 212 11.97 -12.73 3.92
C THR A 212 10.58 -12.20 3.55
N SER A 213 10.42 -10.87 3.43
CA SER A 213 9.15 -10.22 3.10
C SER A 213 8.71 -10.43 1.65
N LEU A 214 9.60 -10.85 0.76
CA LEU A 214 9.23 -11.29 -0.59
C LEU A 214 8.42 -12.58 -0.57
N TYR A 215 8.48 -13.32 0.55
CA TYR A 215 7.77 -14.58 0.75
C TYR A 215 6.65 -14.42 1.78
N ASP A 216 5.38 -14.42 1.36
CA ASP A 216 4.25 -14.40 2.29
C ASP A 216 3.82 -15.82 2.69
N ARG A 217 4.29 -16.26 3.87
CA ARG A 217 3.90 -17.56 4.46
C ARG A 217 2.40 -17.72 4.68
N ARG A 218 1.66 -16.61 4.84
CA ARG A 218 0.21 -16.61 5.09
C ARG A 218 -0.60 -16.90 3.84
N ARG A 219 -0.01 -16.72 2.65
CA ARG A 219 -0.63 -16.97 1.35
C ARG A 219 -0.25 -18.32 0.75
N LYS A 220 -0.32 -19.38 1.56
CA LYS A 220 0.03 -20.77 1.15
C LYS A 220 -0.57 -21.25 -0.18
N MET A 221 -1.57 -20.55 -0.72
CA MET A 221 -2.29 -20.94 -1.95
C MET A 221 -1.89 -20.17 -3.21
N ARG A 222 -1.06 -19.15 -3.14
CA ARG A 222 -0.59 -18.42 -4.32
C ARG A 222 0.93 -18.50 -4.39
N ARG A 223 1.42 -19.52 -5.07
CA ARG A 223 2.84 -19.75 -5.39
C ARG A 223 3.31 -18.74 -6.46
N THR A 224 3.43 -17.48 -6.10
CA THR A 224 4.03 -16.48 -6.96
C THR A 224 5.31 -15.99 -6.27
N GLU A 225 6.25 -16.89 -6.16
CA GLU A 225 7.56 -16.61 -5.58
C GLU A 225 8.48 -16.23 -6.72
N ILE A 226 8.89 -14.97 -6.75
CA ILE A 226 10.19 -14.67 -7.35
C ILE A 226 11.17 -15.46 -6.51
N PRO A 227 11.99 -16.33 -7.09
CA PRO A 227 12.92 -17.10 -6.31
C PRO A 227 13.83 -16.14 -5.54
N ILE A 228 13.71 -16.11 -4.20
CA ILE A 228 14.54 -15.26 -3.33
C ILE A 228 16.02 -15.44 -3.68
N LYS A 229 16.41 -16.67 -3.97
CA LYS A 229 17.76 -17.02 -4.43
C LYS A 229 18.18 -16.23 -5.67
N THR A 230 17.28 -15.99 -6.62
CA THR A 230 17.58 -15.18 -7.82
C THR A 230 17.77 -13.71 -7.46
N VAL A 231 16.94 -13.17 -6.56
CA VAL A 231 17.11 -11.78 -6.08
C VAL A 231 18.45 -11.64 -5.33
N ILE A 232 18.78 -12.57 -4.45
CA ILE A 232 20.06 -12.59 -3.72
C ILE A 232 21.23 -12.63 -4.69
N LYS A 233 21.21 -13.51 -5.70
CA LYS A 233 22.26 -13.61 -6.74
C LYS A 233 22.56 -12.25 -7.42
N TYR A 234 21.54 -11.45 -7.70
CA TYR A 234 21.72 -10.12 -8.29
C TYR A 234 22.03 -9.03 -7.25
N TYR A 235 21.73 -9.30 -5.98
CA TYR A 235 21.99 -8.41 -4.87
C TYR A 235 23.44 -8.48 -4.39
N GLU A 236 24.10 -9.62 -4.43
CA GLU A 236 25.56 -9.79 -4.18
C GLU A 236 26.40 -9.20 -5.33
#